data_f084f341a08da81d631be02c8bcb2fd0
#
_entry.id   f084f341a08da81d631be02c8bcb2fd0
#
_cell.length_a   1.000
_cell.length_b   1.000
_cell.length_c   1.000
_cell.angle_alpha   90.00
_cell.angle_beta   90.00
_cell.angle_gamma   90.00
#
_symmetry.space_group_name_H-M   'P 1'
#
loop_
_entity.id
_entity.type
_entity.pdbx_description
1 polymer ?
#
loop_
_entity_poly.entity_id
_entity_poly.type
_entity_poly.pdbx_seq_one_letter_code
_entity_poly.pdbx_strand_id
1 'polypeptide(L)'
;YFQNFTNTHDKVEVIRERYEQAINEPGVVGINIGTRPDCLPDDTLAYLAELTERMHVTIELGLQTTYEATSELINRAHSYDLYLDTVKRIRKQVPKAEIVSHLINGLPGETHEMMVENVRRCVTDNDIQGIKLHLLHLMTNTRMQRDYHEGRLKLLSQEEYVSIICD
;
A
#
# COMPACT_ATOMS: atom_id res chain seq x y z
N TYR A 1 7.77 -8.32 -9.67
CA TYR A 1 6.83 -7.52 -8.89
C TYR A 1 5.52 -8.26 -8.66
N PHE A 2 5.18 -8.51 -7.39
CA PHE A 2 3.92 -9.08 -6.95
C PHE A 2 2.97 -7.94 -6.56
N GLN A 3 2.15 -7.48 -7.50
CA GLN A 3 1.29 -6.31 -7.33
C GLN A 3 -0.17 -6.63 -7.06
N ASN A 4 -0.74 -7.61 -7.77
CA ASN A 4 -2.16 -7.88 -7.70
C ASN A 4 -2.55 -8.57 -6.40
N PHE A 5 -3.64 -8.10 -5.77
CA PHE A 5 -4.19 -8.62 -4.53
C PHE A 5 -3.24 -8.46 -3.33
N THR A 6 -3.44 -9.30 -2.30
CA THR A 6 -2.64 -9.31 -1.07
C THR A 6 -1.67 -10.49 -1.12
N ASN A 7 -0.41 -10.23 -1.45
CA ASN A 7 0.54 -11.29 -1.79
C ASN A 7 1.13 -12.04 -0.59
N THR A 8 0.80 -11.62 0.63
CA THR A 8 1.20 -12.27 1.89
C THR A 8 0.02 -12.90 2.66
N HIS A 9 -1.15 -12.98 2.02
CA HIS A 9 -2.35 -13.58 2.61
C HIS A 9 -2.46 -15.07 2.25
N ASP A 10 -1.51 -15.86 2.79
CA ASP A 10 -1.47 -17.31 2.65
C ASP A 10 -0.55 -17.89 3.75
N LYS A 11 -0.41 -19.21 3.82
CA LYS A 11 0.60 -19.87 4.66
C LYS A 11 1.99 -19.54 4.13
N VAL A 12 2.95 -19.37 5.03
CA VAL A 12 4.32 -18.96 4.68
C VAL A 12 4.99 -19.95 3.70
N GLU A 13 4.68 -21.25 3.79
CA GLU A 13 5.21 -22.26 2.87
C GLU A 13 4.77 -22.02 1.42
N VAL A 14 3.50 -21.64 1.22
CA VAL A 14 2.93 -21.33 -0.09
C VAL A 14 3.52 -20.02 -0.63
N ILE A 15 3.66 -19.01 0.23
CA ILE A 15 4.31 -17.74 -0.12
C ILE A 15 5.75 -17.98 -0.54
N ARG A 16 6.50 -18.77 0.24
CA ARG A 16 7.89 -19.16 -0.05
C ARG A 16 7.99 -19.86 -1.41
N GLU A 17 7.19 -20.88 -1.66
CA GLU A 17 7.21 -21.59 -2.95
C GLU A 17 6.97 -20.63 -4.13
N ARG A 18 5.98 -19.76 -4.03
CA ARG A 18 5.64 -18.78 -5.07
C ARG A 18 6.77 -17.77 -5.32
N TYR A 19 7.39 -17.26 -4.25
CA TYR A 19 8.47 -16.28 -4.38
C TYR A 19 9.76 -16.93 -4.88
N GLU A 20 10.12 -18.13 -4.38
CA GLU A 20 11.31 -18.86 -4.83
C GLU A 20 11.26 -19.18 -6.34
N GLN A 21 10.09 -19.46 -6.90
CA GLN A 21 9.95 -19.65 -8.35
C GLN A 21 10.34 -18.37 -9.12
N ALA A 22 9.94 -17.20 -8.64
CA ALA A 22 10.22 -15.94 -9.32
C ALA A 22 11.66 -15.46 -9.12
N ILE A 23 12.19 -15.55 -7.90
CA ILE A 23 13.51 -15.00 -7.55
C ILE A 23 14.67 -15.86 -8.06
N ASN A 24 14.44 -17.13 -8.37
CA ASN A 24 15.44 -18.01 -8.95
C ASN A 24 15.58 -17.87 -10.48
N GLU A 25 14.75 -17.04 -11.13
CA GLU A 25 14.90 -16.73 -12.55
C GLU A 25 16.17 -15.92 -12.81
N PRO A 26 16.93 -16.22 -13.88
CA PRO A 26 18.16 -15.50 -14.21
C PRO A 26 17.93 -13.99 -14.40
N GLY A 27 18.76 -13.17 -13.75
CA GLY A 27 18.71 -11.72 -13.86
C GLY A 27 17.75 -11.03 -12.89
N VAL A 28 17.03 -11.76 -12.04
CA VAL A 28 16.25 -11.16 -10.96
C VAL A 28 17.18 -10.69 -9.84
N VAL A 29 17.10 -9.40 -9.52
CA VAL A 29 17.97 -8.72 -8.54
C VAL A 29 17.24 -8.34 -7.26
N GLY A 30 15.92 -8.40 -7.25
CA GLY A 30 15.09 -8.04 -6.12
C GLY A 30 13.62 -8.38 -6.32
N ILE A 31 12.84 -8.22 -5.25
CA ILE A 31 11.42 -8.50 -5.23
C ILE A 31 10.65 -7.35 -4.60
N ASN A 32 9.58 -6.90 -5.26
CA ASN A 32 8.62 -5.96 -4.72
C ASN A 32 7.31 -6.68 -4.43
N ILE A 33 6.77 -6.50 -3.22
CA ILE A 33 5.65 -7.27 -2.69
C ILE A 33 4.55 -6.31 -2.24
N GLY A 34 3.48 -6.20 -3.05
CA GLY A 34 2.28 -5.46 -2.68
C GLY A 34 1.41 -6.26 -1.70
N THR A 35 1.09 -5.67 -0.56
CA THR A 35 0.27 -6.33 0.47
C THR A 35 -0.52 -5.33 1.33
N ARG A 36 -1.38 -5.88 2.18
CA ARG A 36 -2.12 -5.12 3.20
C ARG A 36 -1.40 -5.17 4.55
N PRO A 37 -1.47 -4.10 5.36
CA PRO A 37 -0.85 -4.06 6.69
C PRO A 37 -1.30 -5.19 7.63
N ASP A 38 -2.55 -5.61 7.53
CA ASP A 38 -3.15 -6.67 8.37
C ASP A 38 -2.82 -8.11 7.90
N CYS A 39 -2.03 -8.26 6.82
CA CYS A 39 -1.71 -9.55 6.22
C CYS A 39 -0.21 -9.87 6.27
N LEU A 40 0.48 -9.50 7.34
CA LEU A 40 1.91 -9.74 7.57
C LEU A 40 2.13 -10.45 8.92
N PRO A 41 1.84 -11.75 9.04
CA PRO A 41 2.13 -12.51 10.25
C PRO A 41 3.64 -12.68 10.47
N ASP A 42 4.06 -13.04 11.69
CA ASP A 42 5.46 -13.06 12.09
C ASP A 42 6.30 -14.11 11.34
N ASP A 43 5.71 -15.24 10.97
CA ASP A 43 6.36 -16.27 10.14
C ASP A 43 6.66 -15.76 8.71
N THR A 44 5.74 -14.98 8.12
CA THR A 44 5.98 -14.31 6.84
C THR A 44 7.06 -13.23 6.97
N LEU A 45 7.06 -12.42 8.04
CA LEU A 45 8.12 -11.44 8.28
C LEU A 45 9.48 -12.12 8.47
N ALA A 46 9.54 -13.26 9.18
CA ALA A 46 10.77 -14.04 9.33
C ALA A 46 11.31 -14.51 7.96
N TYR A 47 10.43 -15.00 7.08
CA TYR A 47 10.83 -15.39 5.72
C TYR A 47 11.30 -14.18 4.89
N LEU A 48 10.63 -13.03 4.98
CA LEU A 48 11.07 -11.82 4.29
C LEU A 48 12.44 -11.35 4.80
N ALA A 49 12.73 -11.51 6.10
CA ALA A 49 14.05 -11.22 6.65
C ALA A 49 15.13 -12.14 6.04
N GLU A 50 14.86 -13.44 5.89
CA GLU A 50 15.77 -14.36 5.16
C GLU A 50 16.02 -13.89 3.72
N LEU A 51 14.98 -13.42 3.01
CA LEU A 51 15.11 -12.93 1.63
C LEU A 51 16.00 -11.70 1.55
N THR A 52 15.95 -10.79 2.52
CA THR A 52 16.80 -9.57 2.52
C THR A 52 18.29 -9.87 2.64
N GLU A 53 18.68 -11.06 3.07
CA GLU A 53 20.09 -11.49 3.08
C GLU A 53 20.58 -11.95 1.68
N ARG A 54 19.64 -12.19 0.77
CA ARG A 54 19.91 -12.73 -0.58
C ARG A 54 19.73 -11.69 -1.68
N MET A 55 18.79 -10.75 -1.50
CA MET A 55 18.43 -9.77 -2.52
C MET A 55 17.73 -8.56 -1.94
N HIS A 56 17.50 -7.56 -2.81
CA HIS A 56 16.69 -6.39 -2.48
C HIS A 56 15.22 -6.78 -2.30
N VAL A 57 14.61 -6.37 -1.18
CA VAL A 57 13.20 -6.62 -0.87
C VAL A 57 12.51 -5.30 -0.58
N THR A 58 11.43 -5.00 -1.32
CA THR A 58 10.53 -3.88 -1.06
C THR A 58 9.17 -4.40 -0.64
N ILE A 59 8.67 -3.96 0.51
CA ILE A 59 7.32 -4.24 1.01
C ILE A 59 6.45 -3.02 0.72
N GLU A 60 5.46 -3.20 -0.15
CA GLU A 60 4.55 -2.13 -0.57
C GLU A 60 3.21 -2.26 0.16
N LEU A 61 2.94 -1.33 1.07
CA LEU A 61 1.78 -1.36 1.95
C LEU A 61 0.62 -0.51 1.41
N GLY A 62 -0.54 -1.13 1.22
CA GLY A 62 -1.77 -0.46 0.81
C GLY A 62 -2.41 0.33 1.94
N LEU A 63 -1.93 1.55 2.22
CA LEU A 63 -2.50 2.45 3.22
C LEU A 63 -3.75 3.18 2.69
N GLN A 64 -3.70 3.67 1.48
CA GLN A 64 -4.73 4.41 0.74
C GLN A 64 -5.00 5.82 1.28
N THR A 65 -5.27 5.98 2.57
CA THR A 65 -5.51 7.23 3.29
C THR A 65 -5.14 7.11 4.77
N THR A 66 -4.82 8.22 5.42
CA THR A 66 -4.59 8.30 6.88
C THR A 66 -5.86 8.68 7.65
N TYR A 67 -6.97 8.96 6.95
CA TYR A 67 -8.25 9.37 7.56
C TYR A 67 -9.17 8.18 7.77
N GLU A 68 -9.55 7.91 9.03
CA GLU A 68 -10.41 6.78 9.38
C GLU A 68 -11.80 6.88 8.74
N ALA A 69 -12.41 8.08 8.70
CA ALA A 69 -13.71 8.28 8.06
C ALA A 69 -13.69 7.90 6.57
N THR A 70 -12.63 8.27 5.83
CA THR A 70 -12.44 7.86 4.43
C THR A 70 -12.19 6.36 4.35
N SER A 71 -11.38 5.81 5.25
CA SER A 71 -11.08 4.37 5.34
C SER A 71 -12.36 3.52 5.49
N GLU A 72 -13.25 3.93 6.38
CA GLU A 72 -14.55 3.28 6.58
C GLU A 72 -15.42 3.39 5.32
N LEU A 73 -15.48 4.58 4.71
CA LEU A 73 -16.28 4.83 3.51
C LEU A 73 -15.86 3.96 2.33
N ILE A 74 -14.56 3.74 2.15
CA ILE A 74 -14.01 2.87 1.08
C ILE A 74 -13.91 1.39 1.48
N ASN A 75 -14.31 1.05 2.70
CA ASN A 75 -14.24 -0.31 3.26
C ASN A 75 -12.82 -0.90 3.22
N ARG A 76 -11.80 -0.12 3.65
CA ARG A 76 -10.38 -0.52 3.65
C ARG A 76 -10.08 -1.72 4.55
N ALA A 77 -10.89 -1.92 5.60
CA ALA A 77 -10.83 -3.03 6.55
C ALA A 77 -9.61 -3.07 7.50
N HIS A 78 -8.81 -2.00 7.59
CA HIS A 78 -7.78 -1.82 8.62
C HIS A 78 -7.64 -0.34 9.00
N SER A 79 -7.20 -0.06 10.24
CA SER A 79 -7.01 1.30 10.75
C SER A 79 -5.64 1.87 10.37
N TYR A 80 -5.49 3.19 10.53
CA TYR A 80 -4.18 3.85 10.42
C TYR A 80 -3.22 3.39 11.54
N ASP A 81 -3.73 3.21 12.77
CA ASP A 81 -2.92 2.70 13.88
C ASP A 81 -2.34 1.31 13.60
N LEU A 82 -3.14 0.41 13.01
CA LEU A 82 -2.64 -0.91 12.61
C LEU A 82 -1.55 -0.81 11.55
N TYR A 83 -1.68 0.13 10.59
CA TYR A 83 -0.63 0.40 9.61
C TYR A 83 0.66 0.88 10.31
N LEU A 84 0.58 1.84 11.25
CA LEU A 84 1.73 2.35 12.02
C LEU A 84 2.44 1.22 12.79
N ASP A 85 1.67 0.35 13.45
CA ASP A 85 2.21 -0.79 14.17
C ASP A 85 2.87 -1.80 13.22
N THR A 86 2.29 -2.01 12.04
CA THR A 86 2.87 -2.90 11.03
C THR A 86 4.20 -2.38 10.52
N VAL A 87 4.33 -1.07 10.24
CA VAL A 87 5.62 -0.47 9.85
C VAL A 87 6.67 -0.68 10.94
N LYS A 88 6.32 -0.45 12.22
CA LYS A 88 7.24 -0.70 13.36
C LYS A 88 7.66 -2.17 13.45
N ARG A 89 6.74 -3.10 13.23
CA ARG A 89 7.03 -4.55 13.21
C ARG A 89 7.97 -4.91 12.08
N ILE A 90 7.74 -4.41 10.87
CA ILE A 90 8.62 -4.62 9.72
C ILE A 90 10.02 -4.08 10.04
N ARG A 91 10.14 -2.84 10.54
CA ARG A 91 11.44 -2.25 10.90
C ARG A 91 12.20 -3.08 11.92
N LYS A 92 11.49 -3.64 12.90
CA LYS A 92 12.09 -4.49 13.94
C LYS A 92 12.54 -5.85 13.41
N GLN A 93 11.72 -6.50 12.57
CA GLN A 93 11.94 -7.89 12.15
C GLN A 93 12.66 -8.01 10.80
N VAL A 94 12.47 -7.03 9.90
CA VAL A 94 13.03 -7.01 8.53
C VAL A 94 13.74 -5.68 8.26
N PRO A 95 14.76 -5.30 9.05
CA PRO A 95 15.35 -3.94 9.01
C PRO A 95 15.98 -3.56 7.68
N LYS A 96 16.34 -4.54 6.84
CA LYS A 96 16.95 -4.32 5.52
C LYS A 96 15.92 -4.11 4.40
N ALA A 97 14.63 -4.41 4.63
CA ALA A 97 13.63 -4.19 3.61
C ALA A 97 13.32 -2.70 3.43
N GLU A 98 13.06 -2.28 2.20
CA GLU A 98 12.42 -1.00 1.94
C GLU A 98 10.91 -1.10 2.17
N ILE A 99 10.31 -0.05 2.73
CA ILE A 99 8.87 0.07 2.88
C ILE A 99 8.39 1.21 1.99
N VAL A 100 7.41 0.91 1.15
CA VAL A 100 6.73 1.88 0.30
C VAL A 100 5.25 1.90 0.64
N SER A 101 4.68 3.08 0.88
CA SER A 101 3.26 3.23 1.17
C SER A 101 2.49 3.67 -0.06
N HIS A 102 1.34 3.05 -0.29
CA HIS A 102 0.44 3.43 -1.37
C HIS A 102 -0.68 4.34 -0.83
N LEU A 103 -0.80 5.52 -1.40
CA LEU A 103 -1.88 6.48 -1.16
C LEU A 103 -2.70 6.66 -2.43
N ILE A 104 -4.01 6.94 -2.26
CA ILE A 104 -4.92 7.20 -3.38
C ILE A 104 -5.48 8.61 -3.25
N ASN A 105 -5.21 9.45 -4.24
CA ASN A 105 -5.81 10.78 -4.35
C ASN A 105 -7.16 10.73 -5.06
N GLY A 106 -8.10 11.56 -4.63
CA GLY A 106 -9.46 11.63 -5.16
C GLY A 106 -10.45 10.68 -4.47
N LEU A 107 -10.12 10.18 -3.27
CA LEU A 107 -11.05 9.39 -2.48
C LEU A 107 -12.27 10.23 -2.05
N PRO A 108 -13.47 9.61 -1.90
CA PRO A 108 -14.67 10.32 -1.54
C PRO A 108 -14.53 11.11 -0.23
N GLY A 109 -14.87 12.40 -0.27
CA GLY A 109 -14.85 13.27 0.91
C GLY A 109 -13.50 13.90 1.25
N GLU A 110 -12.42 13.55 0.55
CA GLU A 110 -11.11 14.17 0.76
C GLU A 110 -10.95 15.44 -0.08
N THR A 111 -10.48 16.51 0.58
CA THR A 111 -10.11 17.77 -0.07
C THR A 111 -8.67 17.75 -0.56
N HIS A 112 -8.26 18.76 -1.35
CA HIS A 112 -6.88 18.95 -1.77
C HIS A 112 -5.91 18.94 -0.57
N GLU A 113 -6.22 19.74 0.45
CA GLU A 113 -5.41 19.86 1.67
C GLU A 113 -5.30 18.53 2.43
N MET A 114 -6.37 17.74 2.46
CA MET A 114 -6.37 16.42 3.06
C MET A 114 -5.46 15.44 2.31
N MET A 115 -5.44 15.49 0.98
CA MET A 115 -4.57 14.64 0.17
C MET A 115 -3.09 14.99 0.36
N VAL A 116 -2.73 16.27 0.42
CA VAL A 116 -1.37 16.72 0.76
C VAL A 116 -0.99 16.32 2.18
N GLU A 117 -1.93 16.48 3.15
CA GLU A 117 -1.69 16.07 4.54
C GLU A 117 -1.53 14.55 4.70
N ASN A 118 -2.21 13.72 3.88
CA ASN A 118 -1.98 12.27 3.85
C ASN A 118 -0.50 11.94 3.58
N VAL A 119 0.12 12.62 2.61
CA VAL A 119 1.54 12.45 2.29
C VAL A 119 2.41 12.89 3.46
N ARG A 120 2.14 14.08 4.01
CA ARG A 120 2.92 14.62 5.15
C ARG A 120 2.88 13.67 6.34
N ARG A 121 1.70 13.23 6.78
CA ARG A 121 1.54 12.27 7.88
C ARG A 121 2.23 10.95 7.59
N CYS A 122 2.11 10.44 6.38
CA CYS A 122 2.75 9.20 5.97
C CYS A 122 4.28 9.26 6.10
N VAL A 123 4.89 10.41 5.78
CA VAL A 123 6.35 10.61 5.89
C VAL A 123 6.80 10.91 7.32
N THR A 124 6.03 11.74 8.06
CA THR A 124 6.44 12.19 9.39
C THR A 124 6.20 11.15 10.48
N ASP A 125 5.14 10.35 10.35
CA ASP A 125 4.72 9.40 11.39
C ASP A 125 5.42 8.04 11.26
N ASN A 126 6.15 7.81 10.15
CA ASN A 126 6.67 6.49 9.79
C ASN A 126 8.13 6.51 9.28
N ASP A 127 8.83 5.43 9.53
CA ASP A 127 10.12 5.12 8.92
C ASP A 127 9.91 4.32 7.62
N ILE A 128 9.61 5.03 6.53
CA ILE A 128 9.40 4.48 5.19
C ILE A 128 10.38 5.09 4.19
N GLN A 129 10.68 4.39 3.09
CA GLN A 129 11.62 4.83 2.07
C GLN A 129 10.94 5.43 0.84
N GLY A 130 9.65 5.17 0.68
CA GLY A 130 8.94 5.68 -0.49
C GLY A 130 7.43 5.75 -0.33
N ILE A 131 6.83 6.53 -1.22
CA ILE A 131 5.37 6.64 -1.37
C ILE A 131 5.04 6.45 -2.85
N LYS A 132 3.97 5.71 -3.13
CA LYS A 132 3.31 5.65 -4.43
C LYS A 132 1.99 6.39 -4.36
N LEU A 133 1.86 7.44 -5.17
CA LEU A 133 0.64 8.23 -5.28
C LEU A 133 -0.18 7.71 -6.46
N HIS A 134 -1.38 7.26 -6.20
CA HIS A 134 -2.32 6.78 -7.20
C HIS A 134 -3.49 7.76 -7.35
N LEU A 135 -3.98 7.92 -8.58
CA LEU A 135 -5.28 8.55 -8.82
C LEU A 135 -6.38 7.48 -8.63
N LEU A 136 -7.49 7.87 -8.01
CA LEU A 136 -8.66 6.99 -7.92
C LEU A 136 -9.16 6.58 -9.30
N HIS A 137 -9.20 5.26 -9.55
CA HIS A 137 -9.79 4.68 -10.75
C HIS A 137 -11.12 4.00 -10.41
N LEU A 138 -12.17 4.35 -11.14
CA LEU A 138 -13.47 3.70 -10.99
C LEU A 138 -13.49 2.36 -11.72
N MET A 139 -13.67 1.29 -10.96
CA MET A 139 -13.87 -0.04 -11.52
C MET A 139 -15.34 -0.29 -11.82
N THR A 140 -15.61 -1.00 -12.91
CA THR A 140 -16.96 -1.39 -13.29
C THR A 140 -17.63 -2.29 -12.24
N ASN A 141 -18.94 -2.19 -12.12
CA ASN A 141 -19.76 -2.97 -11.17
C ASN A 141 -19.45 -2.71 -9.68
N THR A 142 -18.86 -1.55 -9.34
CA THR A 142 -18.60 -1.16 -7.96
C THR A 142 -19.65 -0.17 -7.42
N ARG A 143 -19.72 -0.04 -6.08
CA ARG A 143 -20.53 1.00 -5.43
C ARG A 143 -20.07 2.39 -5.85
N MET A 144 -18.75 2.66 -5.91
CA MET A 144 -18.20 3.95 -6.31
C MET A 144 -18.61 4.35 -7.73
N GLN A 145 -18.69 3.38 -8.67
CA GLN A 145 -19.20 3.66 -10.01
C GLN A 145 -20.65 4.13 -9.97
N ARG A 146 -21.51 3.49 -9.17
CA ARG A 146 -22.90 3.94 -8.99
C ARG A 146 -22.98 5.32 -8.38
N ASP A 147 -22.19 5.58 -7.33
CA ASP A 147 -22.14 6.88 -6.67
C ASP A 147 -21.69 8.01 -7.63
N TYR A 148 -20.77 7.70 -8.54
CA TYR A 148 -20.35 8.62 -9.59
C TYR A 148 -21.48 8.91 -10.59
N HIS A 149 -22.15 7.89 -11.12
CA HIS A 149 -23.27 8.08 -12.06
C HIS A 149 -24.48 8.79 -11.44
N GLU A 150 -24.66 8.67 -10.14
CA GLU A 150 -25.72 9.37 -9.39
C GLU A 150 -25.27 10.75 -8.88
N GLY A 151 -24.07 11.21 -9.24
CA GLY A 151 -23.55 12.55 -8.88
C GLY A 151 -23.11 12.69 -7.42
N ARG A 152 -22.99 11.59 -6.67
CA ARG A 152 -22.51 11.58 -5.27
C ARG A 152 -20.98 11.52 -5.13
N LEU A 153 -20.29 11.14 -6.18
CA LEU A 153 -18.83 11.11 -6.26
C LEU A 153 -18.39 11.96 -7.44
N LYS A 154 -17.45 12.90 -7.19
CA LYS A 154 -16.77 13.67 -8.23
C LYS A 154 -15.35 13.12 -8.37
N LEU A 155 -14.91 12.86 -9.61
CA LEU A 155 -13.51 12.52 -9.89
C LEU A 155 -12.68 13.79 -10.05
N LEU A 156 -11.40 13.71 -9.71
CA LEU A 156 -10.44 14.78 -10.01
C LEU A 156 -10.24 14.91 -11.52
N SER A 157 -10.13 16.15 -12.00
CA SER A 157 -9.61 16.40 -13.34
C SER A 157 -8.10 16.17 -13.38
N GLN A 158 -7.54 16.12 -14.58
CA GLN A 158 -6.09 15.98 -14.74
C GLN A 158 -5.35 17.17 -14.11
N GLU A 159 -5.87 18.39 -14.26
CA GLU A 159 -5.28 19.59 -13.70
C GLU A 159 -5.34 19.60 -12.18
N GLU A 160 -6.48 19.21 -11.58
CA GLU A 160 -6.63 19.06 -10.12
C GLU A 160 -5.63 18.04 -9.57
N TYR A 161 -5.49 16.87 -10.23
CA TYR A 161 -4.53 15.84 -9.80
C TYR A 161 -3.07 16.33 -9.89
N VAL A 162 -2.69 16.98 -11.02
CA VAL A 162 -1.33 17.52 -11.19
C VAL A 162 -1.02 18.56 -10.12
N SER A 163 -1.97 19.44 -9.79
CA SER A 163 -1.80 20.42 -8.72
C SER A 163 -1.50 19.77 -7.38
N ILE A 164 -2.27 18.71 -7.01
CA ILE A 164 -2.05 17.97 -5.75
C ILE A 164 -0.67 17.31 -5.69
N ILE A 165 -0.19 16.79 -6.82
CA ILE A 165 1.13 16.11 -6.87
C ILE A 165 2.29 17.11 -6.79
N CYS A 166 2.09 18.37 -7.19
CA CYS A 166 3.12 19.42 -7.16
C CYS A 166 3.25 20.10 -5.79
N ASP A 167 2.25 20.02 -4.93
CA ASP A 167 2.24 20.60 -3.58
C ASP A 167 2.85 19.68 -2.53
#